data_f716686594026533a74db4d5ea05a3d6
#
_entry.id   f716686594026533a74db4d5ea05a3d6
#
_cell.length_a   1.000
_cell.length_b   1.000
_cell.length_c   1.000
_cell.angle_alpha   90.00
_cell.angle_beta   90.00
_cell.angle_gamma   90.00
#
_symmetry.space_group_name_H-M   'P 1'
#
loop_
_entity.id
_entity.type
_entity.pdbx_description
1 polymer ?
#
loop_
_entity_poly.entity_id
_entity_poly.type
_entity_poly.pdbx_seq_one_letter_code
_entity_poly.pdbx_strand_id
1 'polypeptide(L)'
;MKRIGVRVVIIVGVLACAAISGAAQSSTPTGSSSAPEPVIQTEDVARFFKVYDAAGGHPTADQLQDDYIDPGSDGLHHLAEARRVSGVTIAKNLEAHPEMYSDAKRCMAVLPRVRERLQVAILKLGQLYPDAKFPPVTIAVGRGKPVAIGSPVSGVQVGLECLCATNWLNPNVEDRFVHVIAHEYAHVQQARALVDDEHPTVLEMSLIEGVAEFTAEMISGEVGYSQFKVSTKGHEKEIETEFVPDEDKTDISKWLFNSTLEKPGDLGYWVGYRIVKSYYQHAPGKTQAFREILQMTDPKAFLAKSGWYPGIPLE
;
A
#
# COMPACT_ATOMS: atom_id res chain seq x y z
N MET A 1 32.05 -7.01 65.42
CA MET A 1 32.58 -5.94 66.32
C MET A 1 33.62 -5.15 65.55
N LYS A 2 33.38 -3.91 65.31
CA LYS A 2 34.17 -2.67 65.20
C LYS A 2 33.45 -1.75 64.16
N ARG A 3 32.81 -0.74 64.75
CA ARG A 3 32.27 0.42 64.03
C ARG A 3 33.44 1.36 63.72
N ILE A 4 33.51 1.83 62.46
CA ILE A 4 34.38 2.94 62.05
C ILE A 4 33.46 4.04 61.53
N GLY A 5 33.38 5.14 62.25
CA GLY A 5 32.64 6.33 61.86
C GLY A 5 33.48 7.17 60.89
N VAL A 6 32.83 7.74 59.93
CA VAL A 6 33.42 8.73 59.04
C VAL A 6 32.77 10.09 59.32
N ARG A 7 33.63 11.04 59.66
CA ARG A 7 33.31 12.43 59.97
C ARG A 7 32.97 13.19 58.69
N VAL A 8 31.87 13.90 58.74
CA VAL A 8 31.46 14.88 57.66
C VAL A 8 32.23 16.19 58.00
N VAL A 9 32.95 16.69 56.96
CA VAL A 9 33.51 18.04 56.97
C VAL A 9 32.66 18.91 56.05
N ILE A 10 31.98 19.89 56.66
CA ILE A 10 31.23 20.92 55.96
C ILE A 10 32.19 22.06 55.64
N ILE A 11 32.43 22.31 54.35
CA ILE A 11 33.11 23.51 53.85
C ILE A 11 32.03 24.44 53.28
N VAL A 12 31.82 25.58 53.96
CA VAL A 12 31.01 26.69 53.54
C VAL A 12 31.88 27.57 52.62
N GLY A 13 31.61 27.52 51.33
CA GLY A 13 32.20 28.43 50.33
C GLY A 13 31.19 29.48 49.92
N VAL A 14 31.44 30.72 50.28
CA VAL A 14 30.72 31.89 49.79
C VAL A 14 31.21 32.19 48.36
N LEU A 15 30.32 32.12 47.38
CA LEU A 15 30.63 32.59 46.03
C LEU A 15 29.71 33.75 45.63
N ALA A 16 30.34 34.82 45.21
CA ALA A 16 29.74 36.07 44.77
C ALA A 16 28.94 35.88 43.47
N CYS A 17 27.74 36.47 43.40
CA CYS A 17 26.95 36.58 42.18
C CYS A 17 27.59 37.58 41.22
N ALA A 18 28.08 37.08 40.08
CA ALA A 18 28.26 37.90 38.87
C ALA A 18 27.11 37.61 37.89
N ALA A 19 26.24 38.60 37.71
CA ALA A 19 25.18 38.52 36.72
C ALA A 19 25.78 38.65 35.30
N ILE A 20 25.77 37.56 34.55
CA ILE A 20 26.05 37.57 33.12
C ILE A 20 24.69 37.49 32.40
N SER A 21 24.27 38.61 31.81
CA SER A 21 23.14 38.67 30.90
C SER A 21 23.51 37.94 29.61
N GLY A 22 23.23 36.65 29.53
CA GLY A 22 23.31 35.86 28.33
C GLY A 22 22.00 35.99 27.54
N ALA A 23 22.03 36.67 26.40
CA ALA A 23 20.94 36.63 25.45
C ALA A 23 20.73 35.18 24.96
N ALA A 24 19.62 34.59 25.35
CA ALA A 24 19.19 33.31 24.82
C ALA A 24 18.88 33.48 23.32
N GLN A 25 19.78 33.09 22.48
CA GLN A 25 19.50 32.85 21.07
C GLN A 25 18.57 31.61 21.03
N SER A 26 17.28 31.84 20.78
CA SER A 26 16.35 30.77 20.41
C SER A 26 16.78 30.27 19.03
N SER A 27 17.55 29.21 18.99
CA SER A 27 17.74 28.40 17.82
C SER A 27 16.41 27.70 17.53
N THR A 28 15.59 28.30 16.67
CA THR A 28 14.49 27.61 15.99
C THR A 28 15.12 26.43 15.23
N PRO A 29 14.69 25.21 15.44
CA PRO A 29 15.13 24.12 14.58
C PRO A 29 14.43 24.30 13.23
N THR A 30 15.10 24.94 12.28
CA THR A 30 14.75 24.85 10.85
C THR A 30 15.16 23.48 10.33
N GLY A 31 14.54 22.45 10.84
CA GLY A 31 14.47 21.16 10.21
C GLY A 31 13.41 21.26 9.12
N SER A 32 13.79 21.72 7.94
CA SER A 32 13.06 21.44 6.71
C SER A 32 13.12 19.93 6.51
N SER A 33 12.18 19.21 7.11
CA SER A 33 11.87 17.84 6.73
C SER A 33 11.24 17.93 5.33
N SER A 34 12.09 17.97 4.31
CA SER A 34 11.62 17.70 2.96
C SER A 34 11.08 16.28 3.00
N ALA A 35 9.77 16.13 2.73
CA ALA A 35 9.18 14.81 2.59
C ALA A 35 9.97 14.01 1.56
N PRO A 36 10.06 12.69 1.77
CA PRO A 36 10.75 11.81 0.83
C PRO A 36 10.13 11.96 -0.56
N GLU A 37 10.96 12.12 -1.57
CA GLU A 37 10.51 12.10 -2.96
C GLU A 37 10.22 10.64 -3.34
N PRO A 38 9.06 10.35 -3.98
CA PRO A 38 8.75 8.99 -4.40
C PRO A 38 9.75 8.52 -5.46
N VAL A 39 10.43 7.41 -5.18
CA VAL A 39 11.36 6.78 -6.11
C VAL A 39 10.58 5.76 -6.93
N ILE A 40 10.38 6.04 -8.23
CA ILE A 40 9.75 5.10 -9.16
C ILE A 40 10.84 4.55 -10.07
N GLN A 41 11.10 3.26 -9.94
CA GLN A 41 12.08 2.49 -10.72
C GLN A 41 11.38 1.87 -11.93
N THR A 42 11.90 2.08 -13.13
CA THR A 42 11.32 1.65 -14.41
C THR A 42 12.32 0.96 -15.33
N GLU A 43 13.51 0.68 -14.84
CA GLU A 43 14.59 0.03 -15.62
C GLU A 43 14.18 -1.35 -16.13
N ASP A 44 13.38 -2.08 -15.38
CA ASP A 44 12.87 -3.39 -15.78
C ASP A 44 11.89 -3.31 -16.95
N VAL A 45 11.10 -2.25 -17.02
CA VAL A 45 10.24 -2.02 -18.18
C VAL A 45 11.07 -1.80 -19.45
N ALA A 46 12.12 -0.99 -19.35
CA ALA A 46 13.01 -0.76 -20.48
C ALA A 46 13.73 -2.05 -20.94
N ARG A 47 14.13 -2.90 -19.96
CA ARG A 47 14.74 -4.21 -20.22
C ARG A 47 13.76 -5.15 -20.92
N PHE A 48 12.52 -5.25 -20.41
CA PHE A 48 11.48 -6.06 -21.05
C PHE A 48 11.25 -5.65 -22.50
N PHE A 49 11.01 -4.36 -22.77
CA PHE A 49 10.71 -3.92 -24.13
C PHE A 49 11.92 -4.03 -25.09
N LYS A 50 13.15 -4.01 -24.57
CA LYS A 50 14.33 -4.33 -25.40
C LYS A 50 14.26 -5.78 -25.90
N VAL A 51 13.93 -6.73 -25.06
CA VAL A 51 13.76 -8.16 -25.43
C VAL A 51 12.55 -8.33 -26.35
N TYR A 52 11.42 -7.74 -25.98
CA TYR A 52 10.18 -7.80 -26.72
C TYR A 52 10.33 -7.25 -28.16
N ASP A 53 10.91 -6.05 -28.33
CA ASP A 53 11.11 -5.40 -29.62
C ASP A 53 12.11 -6.20 -30.48
N ALA A 54 13.21 -6.70 -29.92
CA ALA A 54 14.19 -7.52 -30.61
C ALA A 54 13.62 -8.83 -31.16
N ALA A 55 12.62 -9.38 -30.48
CA ALA A 55 11.91 -10.60 -30.92
C ALA A 55 10.65 -10.31 -31.78
N GLY A 56 10.49 -9.08 -32.26
CA GLY A 56 9.33 -8.70 -33.07
C GLY A 56 7.98 -8.87 -32.33
N GLY A 57 7.97 -8.75 -31.01
CA GLY A 57 6.78 -8.91 -30.16
C GLY A 57 6.52 -10.36 -29.70
N HIS A 58 7.41 -11.31 -30.02
CA HIS A 58 7.24 -12.74 -29.72
C HIS A 58 8.48 -13.35 -29.05
N PRO A 59 8.95 -12.82 -27.93
CA PRO A 59 10.09 -13.39 -27.24
C PRO A 59 9.79 -14.79 -26.71
N THR A 60 10.79 -15.67 -26.77
CA THR A 60 10.69 -17.01 -26.19
C THR A 60 10.74 -16.94 -24.65
N ALA A 61 10.31 -18.03 -24.00
CA ALA A 61 10.40 -18.15 -22.54
C ALA A 61 11.85 -18.01 -22.03
N ASP A 62 12.82 -18.61 -22.76
CA ASP A 62 14.24 -18.53 -22.40
C ASP A 62 14.79 -17.10 -22.56
N GLN A 63 14.46 -16.40 -23.66
CA GLN A 63 14.83 -14.99 -23.83
C GLN A 63 14.27 -14.11 -22.70
N LEU A 64 13.02 -14.33 -22.30
CA LEU A 64 12.41 -13.58 -21.19
C LEU A 64 13.06 -13.94 -19.86
N GLN A 65 13.47 -15.19 -19.65
CA GLN A 65 14.16 -15.58 -18.42
C GLN A 65 15.56 -14.98 -18.36
N ASP A 66 16.38 -15.24 -19.39
CA ASP A 66 17.81 -14.93 -19.41
C ASP A 66 18.10 -13.43 -19.57
N ASP A 67 17.29 -12.71 -20.39
CA ASP A 67 17.55 -11.32 -20.77
C ASP A 67 16.67 -10.31 -20.03
N TYR A 68 15.62 -10.77 -19.32
CA TYR A 68 14.71 -9.89 -18.59
C TYR A 68 14.63 -10.21 -17.09
N ILE A 69 14.25 -11.45 -16.71
CA ILE A 69 14.05 -11.82 -15.29
C ILE A 69 15.38 -11.89 -14.55
N ASP A 70 16.34 -12.70 -15.03
CA ASP A 70 17.59 -12.97 -14.32
C ASP A 70 18.44 -11.70 -14.09
N PRO A 71 18.60 -10.79 -15.08
CA PRO A 71 19.31 -9.52 -14.87
C PRO A 71 18.41 -8.43 -14.27
N GLY A 72 17.24 -8.77 -13.73
CA GLY A 72 16.25 -7.86 -13.20
C GLY A 72 16.68 -7.16 -11.91
N SER A 73 15.93 -6.13 -11.51
CA SER A 73 16.12 -5.47 -10.23
C SER A 73 15.65 -6.35 -9.06
N ASP A 74 16.06 -6.01 -7.84
CA ASP A 74 15.54 -6.67 -6.63
C ASP A 74 14.01 -6.60 -6.56
N GLY A 75 13.40 -5.48 -6.98
CA GLY A 75 11.93 -5.34 -7.03
C GLY A 75 11.27 -6.30 -8.01
N LEU A 76 11.86 -6.52 -9.21
CA LEU A 76 11.38 -7.54 -10.15
C LEU A 76 11.55 -8.95 -9.59
N HIS A 77 12.67 -9.24 -8.93
CA HIS A 77 12.87 -10.55 -8.29
C HIS A 77 11.85 -10.80 -7.16
N HIS A 78 11.54 -9.81 -6.33
CA HIS A 78 10.49 -9.92 -5.33
C HIS A 78 9.11 -10.19 -5.95
N LEU A 79 8.77 -9.48 -7.04
CA LEU A 79 7.53 -9.75 -7.78
C LEU A 79 7.51 -11.17 -8.35
N ALA A 80 8.63 -11.61 -8.91
CA ALA A 80 8.80 -12.93 -9.51
C ALA A 80 8.58 -14.03 -8.46
N GLU A 81 9.22 -13.91 -7.30
CA GLU A 81 9.07 -14.87 -6.20
C GLU A 81 7.64 -14.87 -5.64
N ALA A 82 7.12 -13.70 -5.24
CA ALA A 82 5.82 -13.57 -4.59
C ALA A 82 4.66 -14.00 -5.48
N ARG A 83 4.77 -13.83 -6.79
CA ARG A 83 3.67 -14.03 -7.75
C ARG A 83 3.98 -15.02 -8.86
N ARG A 84 5.06 -15.79 -8.74
CA ARG A 84 5.48 -16.83 -9.70
C ARG A 84 5.58 -16.28 -11.12
N VAL A 85 6.21 -15.11 -11.28
CA VAL A 85 6.52 -14.52 -12.58
C VAL A 85 7.83 -15.16 -13.07
N SER A 86 7.83 -15.65 -14.31
CA SER A 86 9.00 -16.27 -14.95
C SER A 86 8.90 -16.09 -16.46
N GLY A 87 9.97 -16.32 -17.19
CA GLY A 87 9.94 -16.28 -18.64
C GLY A 87 8.82 -17.16 -19.24
N VAL A 88 8.61 -18.34 -18.68
CA VAL A 88 7.52 -19.27 -19.12
C VAL A 88 6.13 -18.67 -18.87
N THR A 89 5.90 -18.11 -17.68
CA THR A 89 4.56 -17.58 -17.34
C THR A 89 4.25 -16.29 -18.09
N ILE A 90 5.26 -15.45 -18.37
CA ILE A 90 5.10 -14.26 -19.20
C ILE A 90 4.83 -14.67 -20.65
N ALA A 91 5.63 -15.58 -21.26
CA ALA A 91 5.44 -16.03 -22.63
C ALA A 91 4.03 -16.60 -22.87
N LYS A 92 3.56 -17.44 -21.92
CA LYS A 92 2.20 -18.00 -21.98
C LYS A 92 1.12 -16.92 -21.95
N ASN A 93 1.25 -15.91 -21.10
CA ASN A 93 0.27 -14.83 -21.03
C ASN A 93 0.36 -13.89 -22.23
N LEU A 94 1.57 -13.66 -22.74
CA LEU A 94 1.81 -12.87 -23.94
C LEU A 94 1.17 -13.51 -25.19
N GLU A 95 1.25 -14.83 -25.32
CA GLU A 95 0.58 -15.59 -26.40
C GLU A 95 -0.96 -15.45 -26.30
N ALA A 96 -1.50 -15.49 -25.09
CA ALA A 96 -2.94 -15.40 -24.85
C ALA A 96 -3.50 -13.97 -25.00
N HIS A 97 -2.70 -12.95 -24.64
CA HIS A 97 -3.12 -11.55 -24.56
C HIS A 97 -2.04 -10.59 -25.10
N PRO A 98 -1.66 -10.69 -26.39
CA PRO A 98 -0.56 -9.90 -26.95
C PRO A 98 -0.80 -8.39 -26.88
N GLU A 99 -2.05 -7.95 -27.00
CA GLU A 99 -2.45 -6.53 -26.93
C GLU A 99 -2.15 -5.91 -25.56
N MET A 100 -2.25 -6.68 -24.48
CA MET A 100 -1.94 -6.22 -23.12
C MET A 100 -0.49 -5.71 -23.03
N TYR A 101 0.45 -6.41 -23.64
CA TYR A 101 1.86 -6.06 -23.60
C TYR A 101 2.22 -4.95 -24.58
N SER A 102 1.65 -4.97 -25.79
CA SER A 102 1.88 -3.90 -26.77
C SER A 102 1.35 -2.55 -26.28
N ASP A 103 0.25 -2.54 -25.54
CA ASP A 103 -0.37 -1.35 -25.00
C ASP A 103 0.29 -0.83 -23.71
N ALA A 104 0.89 -1.71 -22.92
CA ALA A 104 1.53 -1.37 -21.64
C ALA A 104 2.58 -0.24 -21.77
N LYS A 105 3.35 -0.21 -22.86
CA LYS A 105 4.37 0.82 -23.09
C LYS A 105 3.79 2.25 -23.10
N ARG A 106 2.54 2.42 -23.57
CA ARG A 106 1.86 3.73 -23.61
C ARG A 106 1.53 4.28 -22.24
N CYS A 107 1.30 3.41 -21.26
CA CYS A 107 1.00 3.82 -19.89
C CYS A 107 2.17 4.51 -19.18
N MET A 108 3.40 4.33 -19.66
CA MET A 108 4.56 5.02 -19.11
C MET A 108 4.52 6.54 -19.31
N ALA A 109 3.73 7.03 -20.28
CA ALA A 109 3.63 8.46 -20.58
C ALA A 109 3.03 9.29 -19.42
N VAL A 110 2.24 8.67 -18.52
CA VAL A 110 1.63 9.37 -17.39
C VAL A 110 2.54 9.51 -16.17
N LEU A 111 3.68 8.80 -16.14
CA LEU A 111 4.54 8.72 -14.94
C LEU A 111 5.02 10.08 -14.39
N PRO A 112 5.35 11.11 -15.20
CA PRO A 112 5.71 12.41 -14.65
C PRO A 112 4.61 12.97 -13.75
N ARG A 113 3.35 12.92 -14.19
CA ARG A 113 2.20 13.39 -13.41
C ARG A 113 1.91 12.49 -12.21
N VAL A 114 2.03 11.18 -12.38
CA VAL A 114 1.90 10.21 -11.28
C VAL A 114 2.90 10.52 -10.17
N ARG A 115 4.18 10.80 -10.52
CA ARG A 115 5.22 11.15 -9.54
C ARG A 115 4.86 12.41 -8.74
N GLU A 116 4.41 13.48 -9.41
CA GLU A 116 3.97 14.71 -8.76
C GLU A 116 2.83 14.44 -7.75
N ARG A 117 1.82 13.68 -8.17
CA ARG A 117 0.66 13.37 -7.32
C ARG A 117 1.03 12.44 -6.16
N LEU A 118 1.90 11.46 -6.39
CA LEU A 118 2.41 10.59 -5.34
C LEU A 118 3.22 11.36 -4.30
N GLN A 119 3.98 12.38 -4.70
CA GLN A 119 4.68 13.24 -3.75
C GLN A 119 3.68 13.87 -2.76
N VAL A 120 2.55 14.36 -3.24
CA VAL A 120 1.48 14.92 -2.38
C VAL A 120 0.87 13.86 -1.47
N ALA A 121 0.60 12.66 -2.00
CA ALA A 121 0.03 11.57 -1.24
C ALA A 121 0.99 11.08 -0.13
N ILE A 122 2.27 10.95 -0.43
CA ILE A 122 3.32 10.55 0.53
C ILE A 122 3.47 11.59 1.64
N LEU A 123 3.48 12.87 1.29
CA LEU A 123 3.47 13.96 2.27
C LEU A 123 2.30 13.81 3.25
N LYS A 124 1.11 13.58 2.71
CA LYS A 124 -0.10 13.43 3.52
C LYS A 124 -0.06 12.18 4.40
N LEU A 125 0.47 11.06 3.87
CA LEU A 125 0.67 9.85 4.67
C LEU A 125 1.63 10.11 5.84
N GLY A 126 2.76 10.77 5.60
CA GLY A 126 3.72 11.13 6.66
C GLY A 126 3.13 12.07 7.73
N GLN A 127 2.21 12.97 7.35
CA GLN A 127 1.49 13.82 8.30
C GLN A 127 0.48 13.02 9.15
N LEU A 128 -0.25 12.08 8.53
CA LEU A 128 -1.23 11.23 9.21
C LEU A 128 -0.56 10.14 10.06
N TYR A 129 0.57 9.62 9.59
CA TYR A 129 1.33 8.54 10.22
C TYR A 129 2.83 8.85 10.18
N PRO A 130 3.37 9.54 11.20
CA PRO A 130 4.79 9.97 11.23
C PRO A 130 5.82 8.84 11.14
N ASP A 131 5.45 7.61 11.51
CA ASP A 131 6.31 6.42 11.43
C ASP A 131 6.28 5.76 10.04
N ALA A 132 5.60 6.37 9.06
CA ALA A 132 5.43 5.82 7.71
C ALA A 132 6.78 5.57 7.01
N LYS A 133 6.84 4.45 6.27
CA LYS A 133 7.97 4.05 5.43
C LYS A 133 7.62 4.24 3.97
N PHE A 134 8.57 4.67 3.18
CA PHE A 134 8.39 4.97 1.76
C PHE A 134 9.46 4.25 0.92
N PRO A 135 9.40 2.91 0.80
CA PRO A 135 10.30 2.18 -0.07
C PRO A 135 10.05 2.55 -1.53
N PRO A 136 11.00 2.26 -2.44
CA PRO A 136 10.82 2.47 -3.87
C PRO A 136 9.60 1.73 -4.42
N VAL A 137 9.03 2.30 -5.49
CA VAL A 137 8.04 1.63 -6.35
C VAL A 137 8.78 1.06 -7.55
N THR A 138 8.78 -0.24 -7.72
CA THR A 138 9.31 -0.90 -8.92
C THR A 138 8.17 -1.16 -9.89
N ILE A 139 8.25 -0.61 -11.09
CA ILE A 139 7.34 -0.94 -12.18
C ILE A 139 8.02 -1.96 -13.06
N ALA A 140 7.39 -3.11 -13.25
CA ALA A 140 7.90 -4.22 -14.05
C ALA A 140 6.79 -4.82 -14.91
N VAL A 141 7.14 -5.66 -15.89
CA VAL A 141 6.18 -6.39 -16.72
C VAL A 141 6.06 -7.81 -16.18
N GLY A 142 4.85 -8.22 -15.85
CA GLY A 142 4.57 -9.51 -15.25
C GLY A 142 3.84 -10.48 -16.21
N ARG A 143 2.98 -11.30 -15.61
CA ARG A 143 2.24 -12.37 -16.29
C ARG A 143 0.73 -12.13 -16.39
N GLY A 144 0.30 -10.87 -16.49
CA GLY A 144 -1.09 -10.45 -16.54
C GLY A 144 -1.78 -10.34 -15.18
N LYS A 145 -1.05 -10.58 -14.10
CA LYS A 145 -1.44 -10.37 -12.70
C LYS A 145 -0.23 -10.52 -11.76
N PRO A 146 -0.21 -9.90 -10.58
CA PRO A 146 -1.21 -8.96 -10.06
C PRO A 146 -1.11 -7.59 -10.74
N VAL A 147 -2.06 -6.70 -10.39
CA VAL A 147 -1.95 -5.27 -10.73
C VAL A 147 -0.79 -4.64 -9.99
N ALA A 148 -0.71 -4.86 -8.67
CA ALA A 148 0.39 -4.44 -7.82
C ALA A 148 0.47 -5.33 -6.57
N ILE A 149 1.53 -5.16 -5.79
CA ILE A 149 1.70 -5.70 -4.44
C ILE A 149 2.48 -4.71 -3.58
N GLY A 150 2.08 -4.59 -2.32
CA GLY A 150 2.79 -3.84 -1.29
C GLY A 150 3.14 -4.73 -0.11
N SER A 151 4.34 -4.56 0.44
CA SER A 151 4.81 -5.36 1.56
C SER A 151 5.73 -4.56 2.46
N PRO A 152 5.66 -4.74 3.79
CA PRO A 152 6.64 -4.17 4.71
C PRO A 152 8.08 -4.63 4.47
N VAL A 153 8.26 -5.73 3.75
CA VAL A 153 9.58 -6.36 3.48
C VAL A 153 10.14 -5.93 2.14
N SER A 154 9.33 -6.03 1.07
CA SER A 154 9.80 -5.86 -0.31
C SER A 154 9.46 -4.51 -0.94
N GLY A 155 8.68 -3.66 -0.26
CA GLY A 155 8.21 -2.40 -0.84
C GLY A 155 7.03 -2.58 -1.78
N VAL A 156 6.93 -1.72 -2.81
CA VAL A 156 5.82 -1.72 -3.76
C VAL A 156 6.28 -2.20 -5.13
N GLN A 157 5.60 -3.19 -5.71
CA GLN A 157 5.84 -3.67 -7.07
C GLN A 157 4.55 -3.56 -7.89
N VAL A 158 4.66 -3.03 -9.11
CA VAL A 158 3.53 -2.80 -10.03
C VAL A 158 3.71 -3.63 -11.30
N GLY A 159 2.69 -4.45 -11.61
CA GLY A 159 2.58 -5.16 -12.89
C GLY A 159 2.03 -4.23 -13.97
N LEU A 160 2.91 -3.64 -14.78
CA LEU A 160 2.56 -2.59 -15.73
C LEU A 160 1.46 -3.00 -16.71
N GLU A 161 1.60 -4.18 -17.31
CA GLU A 161 0.66 -4.67 -18.32
C GLU A 161 -0.73 -4.89 -17.73
N CYS A 162 -0.79 -5.44 -16.51
CA CYS A 162 -2.04 -5.68 -15.80
C CYS A 162 -2.70 -4.35 -15.37
N LEU A 163 -1.94 -3.43 -14.76
CA LEU A 163 -2.46 -2.13 -14.35
C LEU A 163 -3.00 -1.34 -15.54
N CYS A 164 -2.31 -1.39 -16.70
CA CYS A 164 -2.75 -0.72 -17.92
C CYS A 164 -4.02 -1.31 -18.50
N ALA A 165 -4.16 -2.63 -18.45
CA ALA A 165 -5.31 -3.33 -19.07
C ALA A 165 -6.58 -3.25 -18.22
N THR A 166 -6.47 -3.13 -16.88
CA THR A 166 -7.60 -3.22 -15.94
C THR A 166 -8.37 -1.89 -15.83
N ASN A 167 -9.10 -1.54 -16.88
CA ASN A 167 -9.80 -0.25 -16.98
C ASN A 167 -10.92 -0.06 -15.95
N TRP A 168 -11.48 -1.15 -15.42
CA TRP A 168 -12.53 -1.08 -14.43
C TRP A 168 -12.05 -0.60 -13.05
N LEU A 169 -10.76 -0.71 -12.74
CA LEU A 169 -10.21 -0.10 -11.50
C LEU A 169 -10.45 1.41 -11.49
N ASN A 170 -10.05 2.07 -12.56
CA ASN A 170 -10.33 3.47 -12.85
C ASN A 170 -10.12 3.69 -14.35
N PRO A 171 -11.05 4.32 -15.09
CA PRO A 171 -10.90 4.56 -16.53
C PRO A 171 -9.74 5.52 -16.84
N ASN A 172 -9.36 6.40 -15.92
CA ASN A 172 -8.20 7.27 -16.06
C ASN A 172 -6.93 6.54 -15.63
N VAL A 173 -5.99 6.36 -16.54
CA VAL A 173 -4.75 5.60 -16.27
C VAL A 173 -3.85 6.30 -15.25
N GLU A 174 -3.78 7.63 -15.22
CA GLU A 174 -3.01 8.39 -14.22
C GLU A 174 -3.58 8.16 -12.82
N ASP A 175 -4.90 8.29 -12.66
CA ASP A 175 -5.60 8.02 -11.39
C ASP A 175 -5.38 6.58 -10.95
N ARG A 176 -5.42 5.63 -11.88
CA ARG A 176 -5.19 4.21 -11.61
C ARG A 176 -3.82 3.97 -10.99
N PHE A 177 -2.75 4.55 -11.57
CA PHE A 177 -1.41 4.48 -10.99
C PHE A 177 -1.35 5.10 -9.60
N VAL A 178 -1.88 6.32 -9.44
CA VAL A 178 -1.78 7.05 -8.17
C VAL A 178 -2.51 6.33 -7.05
N HIS A 179 -3.76 5.92 -7.29
CA HIS A 179 -4.58 5.33 -6.22
C HIS A 179 -4.16 3.90 -5.89
N VAL A 180 -3.75 3.09 -6.88
CA VAL A 180 -3.22 1.74 -6.64
C VAL A 180 -1.89 1.82 -5.88
N ILE A 181 -0.95 2.69 -6.26
CA ILE A 181 0.30 2.82 -5.52
C ILE A 181 0.05 3.34 -4.09
N ALA A 182 -0.91 4.25 -3.90
CA ALA A 182 -1.31 4.71 -2.57
C ALA A 182 -1.91 3.57 -1.72
N HIS A 183 -2.71 2.68 -2.31
CA HIS A 183 -3.21 1.46 -1.70
C HIS A 183 -2.05 0.54 -1.27
N GLU A 184 -1.09 0.29 -2.14
CA GLU A 184 0.06 -0.56 -1.84
C GLU A 184 0.97 0.02 -0.74
N TYR A 185 1.09 1.34 -0.66
CA TYR A 185 1.80 1.97 0.46
C TYR A 185 1.12 1.75 1.82
N ALA A 186 -0.19 1.51 1.86
CA ALA A 186 -0.85 1.10 3.10
C ALA A 186 -0.37 -0.28 3.55
N HIS A 187 -0.26 -1.25 2.65
CA HIS A 187 0.28 -2.59 2.98
C HIS A 187 1.70 -2.53 3.54
N VAL A 188 2.53 -1.58 3.07
CA VAL A 188 3.86 -1.33 3.64
C VAL A 188 3.79 -0.90 5.12
N GLN A 189 2.71 -0.22 5.55
CA GLN A 189 2.55 0.28 6.90
C GLN A 189 1.84 -0.69 7.85
N GLN A 190 1.11 -1.68 7.34
CA GLN A 190 0.29 -2.59 8.13
C GLN A 190 1.10 -3.48 9.08
N ALA A 191 0.48 -3.88 10.19
CA ALA A 191 1.09 -4.79 11.15
C ALA A 191 1.38 -6.17 10.52
N ARG A 192 2.63 -6.60 10.56
CA ARG A 192 3.06 -7.88 9.96
C ARG A 192 2.30 -9.09 10.50
N ALA A 193 1.98 -9.09 11.79
CA ALA A 193 1.25 -10.18 12.41
C ALA A 193 -0.10 -10.48 11.75
N LEU A 194 -0.73 -9.47 11.13
CA LEU A 194 -1.98 -9.63 10.41
C LEU A 194 -1.73 -10.01 8.93
N VAL A 195 -0.80 -9.31 8.29
CA VAL A 195 -0.54 -9.48 6.84
C VAL A 195 0.14 -10.82 6.52
N ASP A 196 0.91 -11.37 7.48
CA ASP A 196 1.66 -12.62 7.33
C ASP A 196 0.81 -13.87 7.73
N ASP A 197 -0.49 -13.72 8.04
CA ASP A 197 -1.34 -14.89 8.33
C ASP A 197 -1.54 -15.73 7.06
N GLU A 198 -1.20 -17.01 7.15
CA GLU A 198 -1.30 -17.97 6.02
C GLU A 198 -2.73 -18.47 5.80
N HIS A 199 -3.62 -18.32 6.80
CA HIS A 199 -5.00 -18.82 6.76
C HIS A 199 -6.02 -17.77 7.22
N PRO A 200 -6.01 -16.57 6.64
CA PRO A 200 -6.88 -15.50 7.08
C PRO A 200 -8.35 -15.83 6.84
N THR A 201 -9.21 -15.36 7.72
CA THR A 201 -10.65 -15.38 7.50
C THR A 201 -11.07 -14.33 6.46
N VAL A 202 -12.30 -14.43 5.98
CA VAL A 202 -12.91 -13.43 5.08
C VAL A 202 -12.85 -12.04 5.73
N LEU A 203 -13.18 -11.92 7.03
CA LEU A 203 -13.10 -10.65 7.75
C LEU A 203 -11.67 -10.11 7.79
N GLU A 204 -10.69 -10.93 8.17
CA GLU A 204 -9.28 -10.53 8.25
C GLU A 204 -8.77 -10.00 6.93
N MET A 205 -8.94 -10.77 5.85
CA MET A 205 -8.47 -10.35 4.53
C MET A 205 -9.24 -9.13 4.03
N SER A 206 -10.56 -9.06 4.26
CA SER A 206 -11.35 -7.88 3.90
C SER A 206 -10.90 -6.62 4.64
N LEU A 207 -10.50 -6.73 5.91
CA LEU A 207 -9.99 -5.60 6.66
C LEU A 207 -8.57 -5.20 6.24
N ILE A 208 -7.69 -6.17 5.90
CA ILE A 208 -6.36 -5.87 5.33
C ILE A 208 -6.51 -4.99 4.09
N GLU A 209 -7.34 -5.42 3.14
CA GLU A 209 -7.58 -4.71 1.89
C GLU A 209 -8.40 -3.43 2.09
N GLY A 210 -9.38 -3.45 2.99
CA GLY A 210 -10.19 -2.28 3.33
C GLY A 210 -9.39 -1.15 3.98
N VAL A 211 -8.39 -1.47 4.79
CA VAL A 211 -7.42 -0.50 5.33
C VAL A 211 -6.62 0.15 4.20
N ALA A 212 -6.23 -0.64 3.21
CA ALA A 212 -5.49 -0.13 2.06
C ALA A 212 -6.35 0.78 1.18
N GLU A 213 -7.60 0.42 0.91
CA GLU A 213 -8.58 1.26 0.20
C GLU A 213 -8.85 2.58 0.95
N PHE A 214 -9.08 2.51 2.26
CA PHE A 214 -9.31 3.70 3.09
C PHE A 214 -8.08 4.61 3.14
N THR A 215 -6.89 4.04 3.26
CA THR A 215 -5.65 4.81 3.25
C THR A 215 -5.44 5.49 1.90
N ALA A 216 -5.69 4.78 0.78
CA ALA A 216 -5.63 5.36 -0.56
C ALA A 216 -6.57 6.57 -0.68
N GLU A 217 -7.83 6.45 -0.25
CA GLU A 217 -8.77 7.57 -0.24
C GLU A 217 -8.22 8.75 0.58
N MET A 218 -7.72 8.46 1.79
CA MET A 218 -7.23 9.50 2.70
C MET A 218 -6.02 10.26 2.15
N ILE A 219 -5.11 9.63 1.43
CA ILE A 219 -3.86 10.26 1.01
C ILE A 219 -3.87 10.71 -0.45
N SER A 220 -4.59 10.02 -1.34
CA SER A 220 -4.61 10.31 -2.78
C SER A 220 -5.94 10.87 -3.29
N GLY A 221 -6.99 10.85 -2.45
CA GLY A 221 -8.30 11.42 -2.74
C GLY A 221 -9.34 10.45 -3.27
N GLU A 222 -8.96 9.20 -3.59
CA GLU A 222 -9.89 8.15 -4.04
C GLU A 222 -9.34 6.78 -3.64
N VAL A 223 -10.23 5.77 -3.56
CA VAL A 223 -9.90 4.36 -3.35
C VAL A 223 -9.18 3.78 -4.57
N GLY A 224 -8.38 2.73 -4.36
CA GLY A 224 -7.70 2.01 -5.45
C GLY A 224 -8.69 1.41 -6.45
N TYR A 225 -9.77 0.84 -5.96
CA TYR A 225 -10.87 0.24 -6.73
C TYR A 225 -12.06 1.21 -6.84
N SER A 226 -11.90 2.31 -7.55
CA SER A 226 -12.91 3.39 -7.64
C SER A 226 -14.28 2.90 -8.17
N GLN A 227 -14.28 1.81 -8.95
CA GLN A 227 -15.49 1.20 -9.49
C GLN A 227 -16.44 0.70 -8.38
N PHE A 228 -15.97 0.35 -7.20
CA PHE A 228 -16.84 -0.09 -6.11
C PHE A 228 -17.88 0.96 -5.74
N LYS A 229 -17.51 2.23 -5.65
CA LYS A 229 -18.45 3.32 -5.35
C LYS A 229 -19.59 3.44 -6.36
N VAL A 230 -19.37 2.96 -7.58
CA VAL A 230 -20.39 2.98 -8.65
C VAL A 230 -21.21 1.70 -8.64
N SER A 231 -20.54 0.53 -8.61
CA SER A 231 -21.18 -0.78 -8.78
C SER A 231 -21.98 -1.22 -7.55
N THR A 232 -21.63 -0.75 -6.35
CA THR A 232 -22.32 -1.12 -5.11
C THR A 232 -23.41 -0.13 -4.70
N LYS A 233 -23.49 1.02 -5.38
CA LYS A 233 -24.40 2.11 -5.01
C LYS A 233 -25.86 1.65 -4.98
N GLY A 234 -26.47 1.77 -3.80
CA GLY A 234 -27.85 1.36 -3.55
C GLY A 234 -28.04 -0.12 -3.19
N HIS A 235 -26.94 -0.90 -3.21
CA HIS A 235 -26.90 -2.32 -2.84
C HIS A 235 -26.05 -2.59 -1.60
N GLU A 236 -25.57 -1.54 -0.92
CA GLU A 236 -24.63 -1.65 0.21
C GLU A 236 -25.18 -2.57 1.30
N LYS A 237 -26.44 -2.35 1.70
CA LYS A 237 -27.08 -3.18 2.74
C LYS A 237 -27.21 -4.64 2.34
N GLU A 238 -27.54 -4.92 1.08
CA GLU A 238 -27.69 -6.28 0.56
C GLU A 238 -26.34 -7.01 0.61
N ILE A 239 -25.30 -6.40 0.03
CA ILE A 239 -23.92 -6.94 -0.02
C ILE A 239 -23.39 -7.19 1.41
N GLU A 240 -23.54 -6.20 2.28
CA GLU A 240 -23.03 -6.27 3.65
C GLU A 240 -23.81 -7.29 4.51
N THR A 241 -25.12 -7.45 4.28
CA THR A 241 -25.92 -8.49 4.95
C THR A 241 -25.47 -9.90 4.51
N GLU A 242 -25.12 -10.06 3.23
CA GLU A 242 -24.60 -11.32 2.70
C GLU A 242 -23.17 -11.64 3.20
N PHE A 243 -22.39 -10.62 3.55
CA PHE A 243 -21.05 -10.75 4.08
C PHE A 243 -21.01 -11.34 5.51
N VAL A 244 -21.94 -10.91 6.39
CA VAL A 244 -21.93 -11.26 7.82
C VAL A 244 -21.81 -12.77 8.10
N PRO A 245 -22.59 -13.68 7.48
CA PRO A 245 -22.46 -15.12 7.73
C PRO A 245 -21.19 -15.76 7.19
N ASP A 246 -20.41 -15.02 6.39
CA ASP A 246 -19.20 -15.50 5.77
C ASP A 246 -17.92 -14.97 6.47
N GLU A 247 -18.02 -14.01 7.39
CA GLU A 247 -16.89 -13.29 7.99
C GLU A 247 -15.84 -14.21 8.67
N ASP A 248 -16.25 -15.33 9.25
CA ASP A 248 -15.38 -16.30 9.93
C ASP A 248 -14.89 -17.45 9.02
N LYS A 249 -15.29 -17.47 7.75
CA LYS A 249 -14.86 -18.51 6.80
C LYS A 249 -13.42 -18.26 6.37
N THR A 250 -12.67 -19.36 6.15
CA THR A 250 -11.33 -19.35 5.57
C THR A 250 -11.32 -19.53 4.04
N ASP A 251 -12.45 -19.92 3.44
CA ASP A 251 -12.62 -19.83 2.00
C ASP A 251 -13.01 -18.40 1.62
N ILE A 252 -12.00 -17.64 1.24
CA ILE A 252 -12.13 -16.22 0.88
C ILE A 252 -12.56 -16.00 -0.58
N SER A 253 -12.64 -17.04 -1.40
CA SER A 253 -12.78 -16.95 -2.87
C SER A 253 -14.07 -16.28 -3.35
N LYS A 254 -15.14 -16.29 -2.54
CA LYS A 254 -16.36 -15.56 -2.86
C LYS A 254 -16.21 -14.05 -2.76
N TRP A 255 -15.35 -13.57 -1.87
CA TRP A 255 -15.25 -12.17 -1.48
C TRP A 255 -13.98 -11.48 -1.97
N LEU A 256 -12.91 -12.23 -2.20
CA LEU A 256 -11.58 -11.67 -2.49
C LEU A 256 -10.87 -12.45 -3.60
N PHE A 257 -10.01 -11.75 -4.35
CA PHE A 257 -9.15 -12.28 -5.41
C PHE A 257 -9.90 -13.01 -6.54
N ASN A 258 -11.15 -12.61 -6.78
CA ASN A 258 -12.05 -13.21 -7.77
C ASN A 258 -12.39 -12.26 -8.95
N SER A 259 -11.76 -11.10 -9.02
CA SER A 259 -11.81 -10.22 -10.19
C SER A 259 -11.04 -10.81 -11.38
N THR A 260 -11.43 -10.41 -12.58
CA THR A 260 -10.72 -10.70 -13.83
C THR A 260 -10.35 -9.40 -14.54
N LEU A 261 -9.65 -9.49 -15.69
CA LEU A 261 -9.32 -8.29 -16.49
C LEU A 261 -10.57 -7.56 -17.00
N GLU A 262 -11.65 -8.31 -17.24
CA GLU A 262 -12.88 -7.81 -17.84
C GLU A 262 -13.96 -7.48 -16.81
N LYS A 263 -13.87 -8.08 -15.63
CA LYS A 263 -14.95 -8.03 -14.66
C LYS A 263 -14.46 -7.70 -13.25
N PRO A 264 -15.00 -6.64 -12.61
CA PRO A 264 -14.76 -6.38 -11.20
C PRO A 264 -15.30 -7.54 -10.33
N GLY A 265 -14.56 -7.86 -9.28
CA GLY A 265 -14.91 -8.78 -8.22
C GLY A 265 -14.55 -8.15 -6.89
N ASP A 266 -14.02 -8.95 -5.95
CA ASP A 266 -13.32 -8.47 -4.77
C ASP A 266 -14.17 -7.58 -3.83
N LEU A 267 -15.48 -7.89 -3.68
CA LEU A 267 -16.38 -7.11 -2.83
C LEU A 267 -15.96 -7.07 -1.35
N GLY A 268 -15.10 -8.01 -0.90
CA GLY A 268 -14.50 -7.96 0.41
C GLY A 268 -13.68 -6.69 0.67
N TYR A 269 -12.98 -6.17 -0.34
CA TYR A 269 -12.26 -4.87 -0.30
C TYR A 269 -13.22 -3.74 0.08
N TRP A 270 -14.37 -3.71 -0.57
CA TRP A 270 -15.39 -2.69 -0.35
C TRP A 270 -16.02 -2.79 1.04
N VAL A 271 -16.40 -4.00 1.48
CA VAL A 271 -16.98 -4.19 2.83
C VAL A 271 -15.95 -3.82 3.89
N GLY A 272 -14.71 -4.28 3.75
CA GLY A 272 -13.60 -3.92 4.62
C GLY A 272 -13.37 -2.41 4.69
N TYR A 273 -13.34 -1.72 3.54
CA TYR A 273 -13.25 -0.27 3.48
C TYR A 273 -14.38 0.42 4.27
N ARG A 274 -15.62 -0.04 4.13
CA ARG A 274 -16.76 0.54 4.84
C ARG A 274 -16.70 0.31 6.35
N ILE A 275 -16.20 -0.85 6.79
CA ILE A 275 -15.94 -1.12 8.22
C ILE A 275 -14.88 -0.16 8.75
N VAL A 276 -13.76 0.00 8.05
CA VAL A 276 -12.67 0.89 8.42
C VAL A 276 -13.12 2.36 8.43
N LYS A 277 -13.86 2.78 7.41
CA LYS A 277 -14.40 4.14 7.33
C LYS A 277 -15.37 4.43 8.48
N SER A 278 -16.23 3.48 8.82
CA SER A 278 -17.13 3.57 9.99
C SER A 278 -16.34 3.77 11.28
N TYR A 279 -15.32 2.94 11.52
CA TYR A 279 -14.42 3.10 12.67
C TYR A 279 -13.81 4.51 12.73
N TYR A 280 -13.25 4.96 11.62
CA TYR A 280 -12.64 6.29 11.55
C TYR A 280 -13.63 7.41 11.83
N GLN A 281 -14.85 7.33 11.28
CA GLN A 281 -15.88 8.36 11.49
C GLN A 281 -16.33 8.44 12.95
N HIS A 282 -16.47 7.33 13.66
CA HIS A 282 -16.91 7.28 15.05
C HIS A 282 -15.79 7.60 16.05
N ALA A 283 -14.51 7.46 15.66
CA ALA A 283 -13.40 7.69 16.55
C ALA A 283 -13.25 9.18 16.95
N PRO A 284 -13.07 9.50 18.24
CA PRO A 284 -12.97 10.88 18.73
C PRO A 284 -11.67 11.58 18.29
N GLY A 285 -10.59 10.82 18.09
CA GLY A 285 -9.26 11.33 17.71
C GLY A 285 -8.79 10.74 16.38
N LYS A 286 -8.82 11.53 15.29
CA LYS A 286 -8.56 11.04 13.92
C LYS A 286 -7.15 10.53 13.70
N THR A 287 -6.13 11.20 14.24
CA THR A 287 -4.73 10.78 14.13
C THR A 287 -4.50 9.43 14.82
N GLN A 288 -5.05 9.26 16.03
CA GLN A 288 -4.94 8.01 16.75
C GLN A 288 -5.71 6.89 16.03
N ALA A 289 -6.92 7.18 15.54
CA ALA A 289 -7.72 6.23 14.78
C ALA A 289 -6.99 5.75 13.51
N PHE A 290 -6.33 6.64 12.77
CA PHE A 290 -5.57 6.27 11.59
C PHE A 290 -4.39 5.34 11.93
N ARG A 291 -3.70 5.59 13.05
CA ARG A 291 -2.65 4.69 13.56
C ARG A 291 -3.21 3.31 13.94
N GLU A 292 -4.35 3.27 14.64
CA GLU A 292 -5.00 2.01 15.05
C GLU A 292 -5.50 1.20 13.85
N ILE A 293 -5.97 1.87 12.80
CA ILE A 293 -6.34 1.26 11.51
C ILE A 293 -5.14 0.55 10.90
N LEU A 294 -4.00 1.26 10.74
CA LEU A 294 -2.80 0.69 10.11
C LEU A 294 -2.15 -0.42 10.97
N GLN A 295 -2.25 -0.31 12.29
CA GLN A 295 -1.60 -1.22 13.23
C GLN A 295 -2.57 -2.21 13.88
N MET A 296 -3.72 -2.44 13.24
CA MET A 296 -4.70 -3.44 13.67
C MET A 296 -4.06 -4.84 13.73
N THR A 297 -4.34 -5.57 14.82
CA THR A 297 -3.88 -6.96 15.02
C THR A 297 -5.01 -7.89 15.45
N ASP A 298 -6.20 -7.38 15.76
CA ASP A 298 -7.39 -8.15 16.15
C ASP A 298 -8.61 -7.67 15.34
N PRO A 299 -8.89 -8.29 14.19
CA PRO A 299 -9.99 -7.97 13.30
C PRO A 299 -11.37 -7.99 13.97
N LYS A 300 -11.63 -8.97 14.85
CA LYS A 300 -12.93 -9.06 15.54
C LYS A 300 -13.13 -7.94 16.56
N ALA A 301 -12.11 -7.65 17.35
CA ALA A 301 -12.15 -6.52 18.27
C ALA A 301 -12.25 -5.19 17.53
N PHE A 302 -11.62 -5.06 16.36
CA PHE A 302 -11.75 -3.88 15.50
C PHE A 302 -13.16 -3.74 14.95
N LEU A 303 -13.75 -4.80 14.38
CA LEU A 303 -15.14 -4.82 13.90
C LEU A 303 -16.10 -4.41 15.02
N ALA A 304 -15.98 -5.01 16.21
CA ALA A 304 -16.84 -4.70 17.35
C ALA A 304 -16.79 -3.21 17.79
N LYS A 305 -15.63 -2.55 17.59
CA LYS A 305 -15.42 -1.12 17.91
C LYS A 305 -15.80 -0.18 16.76
N SER A 306 -15.95 -0.69 15.55
CA SER A 306 -16.12 0.14 14.35
C SER A 306 -17.44 0.90 14.31
N GLY A 307 -18.45 0.44 15.06
CA GLY A 307 -19.81 0.95 14.94
C GLY A 307 -20.50 0.57 13.62
N TRP A 308 -19.83 -0.26 12.80
CA TRP A 308 -20.37 -0.71 11.52
C TRP A 308 -21.53 -1.70 11.70
N TYR A 309 -22.51 -1.61 10.82
CA TYR A 309 -23.60 -2.58 10.62
C TYR A 309 -24.06 -2.53 9.16
N PRO A 310 -24.65 -3.62 8.61
CA PRO A 310 -25.11 -3.66 7.24
C PRO A 310 -26.04 -2.51 6.85
N GLY A 311 -25.63 -1.74 5.84
CA GLY A 311 -26.38 -0.59 5.35
C GLY A 311 -26.15 0.70 6.12
N ILE A 312 -25.10 0.78 6.98
CA ILE A 312 -24.75 2.02 7.67
C ILE A 312 -24.54 3.16 6.65
N PRO A 313 -25.16 4.33 6.83
CA PRO A 313 -24.84 5.49 6.00
C PRO A 313 -23.44 6.03 6.37
N LEU A 314 -22.55 6.13 5.38
CA LEU A 314 -21.21 6.70 5.53
C LEU A 314 -21.06 7.89 4.59
N GLU A 315 -20.49 8.99 5.09
CA GLU A 315 -20.19 10.21 4.33
C GLU A 315 -18.89 10.08 3.50
#